data_501f9a80cae03c8eff7c2d3fef35509c
#
_entry.id   501f9a80cae03c8eff7c2d3fef35509c
#
_cell.length_a   1.000
_cell.length_b   1.000
_cell.length_c   1.000
_cell.angle_alpha   90.00
_cell.angle_beta   90.00
_cell.angle_gamma   90.00
#
_symmetry.space_group_name_H-M   'P 1'
#
loop_
_entity.id
_entity.type
_entity.pdbx_description
1 polymer ?
#
loop_
_entity_poly.entity_id
_entity_poly.type
_entity_poly.pdbx_seq_one_letter_code
_entity_poly.pdbx_strand_id
1 'polypeptide(L)'
;MIICPSCTSGNIVKNGKTYYGKQNHKCKDCNRQFVTNNQHTITEERRQDISALLLERISLRGICRSMGVSLTWLMAYVTEVWAETPDNLGANTEWLDQLPDEKLQTIEIQIDEMWSYVDFKKNKKWIWVVYCPALKQTLAVHVGGRAKADLKEILDQLPPRVRDNCKFATDHFESYYQLIPKDQHRPGKEFTYYIEGYFAGVRARVSRLVRKALSFSKDLTNHIAAIRYFLWYRNLAHHPYI
;
A
#
# COMPACT_ATOMS: atom_id res chain seq x y z
N MET A 1 -32.48 -16.64 19.87
CA MET A 1 -33.09 -15.81 18.81
C MET A 1 -32.10 -15.74 17.66
N ILE A 2 -32.51 -15.91 16.40
CA ILE A 2 -31.61 -15.80 15.23
C ILE A 2 -31.59 -14.33 14.81
N ILE A 3 -30.41 -13.76 14.73
CA ILE A 3 -30.19 -12.37 14.29
C ILE A 3 -29.36 -12.34 13.00
N CYS A 4 -29.55 -11.32 12.17
CA CYS A 4 -28.79 -11.14 10.94
C CYS A 4 -27.33 -10.78 11.25
N PRO A 5 -26.35 -11.50 10.70
CA PRO A 5 -24.92 -11.22 10.92
C PRO A 5 -24.44 -9.93 10.24
N SER A 6 -25.26 -9.26 9.41
CA SER A 6 -24.90 -8.02 8.74
C SER A 6 -25.52 -6.77 9.36
N CYS A 7 -26.80 -6.81 9.71
CA CYS A 7 -27.54 -5.65 10.18
C CYS A 7 -28.17 -5.86 11.58
N THR A 8 -27.83 -6.96 12.25
CA THR A 8 -28.32 -7.32 13.59
C THR A 8 -29.85 -7.46 13.73
N SER A 9 -30.60 -7.32 12.64
CA SER A 9 -32.05 -7.44 12.64
C SER A 9 -32.50 -8.85 13.04
N GLY A 10 -33.59 -8.92 13.81
CA GLY A 10 -34.31 -10.16 14.14
C GLY A 10 -35.39 -10.56 13.12
N ASN A 11 -35.59 -9.75 12.06
CA ASN A 11 -36.60 -10.01 11.03
C ASN A 11 -36.09 -11.05 10.01
N ILE A 12 -36.06 -12.32 10.45
CA ILE A 12 -35.44 -13.44 9.75
C ILE A 12 -36.52 -14.45 9.34
N VAL A 13 -36.43 -14.89 8.08
CA VAL A 13 -37.28 -15.97 7.56
C VAL A 13 -36.44 -17.15 7.10
N LYS A 14 -37.03 -18.37 7.17
CA LYS A 14 -36.42 -19.57 6.57
C LYS A 14 -36.45 -19.44 5.05
N ASN A 15 -35.33 -19.75 4.38
CA ASN A 15 -35.16 -19.61 2.94
C ASN A 15 -34.56 -20.90 2.34
N GLY A 16 -35.31 -21.99 2.46
CA GLY A 16 -34.91 -23.30 1.95
C GLY A 16 -33.74 -23.94 2.70
N LYS A 17 -33.15 -24.97 2.12
CA LYS A 17 -31.96 -25.64 2.64
C LYS A 17 -30.80 -25.53 1.67
N THR A 18 -29.57 -25.51 2.19
CA THR A 18 -28.34 -25.61 1.37
C THR A 18 -28.21 -27.02 0.78
N TYR A 19 -27.33 -27.22 -0.19
CA TYR A 19 -26.97 -28.54 -0.75
C TYR A 19 -26.58 -29.56 0.34
N TYR A 20 -25.96 -29.07 1.44
CA TYR A 20 -25.58 -29.92 2.58
C TYR A 20 -26.68 -30.05 3.65
N GLY A 21 -27.92 -29.75 3.31
CA GLY A 21 -29.09 -29.95 4.19
C GLY A 21 -29.24 -28.92 5.32
N LYS A 22 -28.32 -27.94 5.48
CA LYS A 22 -28.43 -26.91 6.50
C LYS A 22 -29.53 -25.89 6.18
N GLN A 23 -30.28 -25.44 7.20
CA GLN A 23 -31.33 -24.43 7.03
C GLN A 23 -30.70 -23.10 6.62
N ASN A 24 -31.09 -22.58 5.45
CA ASN A 24 -30.77 -21.24 5.02
C ASN A 24 -31.80 -20.23 5.54
N HIS A 25 -31.36 -19.05 5.93
CA HIS A 25 -32.17 -17.96 6.43
C HIS A 25 -31.98 -16.73 5.55
N LYS A 26 -33.01 -15.88 5.45
CA LYS A 26 -32.95 -14.60 4.75
C LYS A 26 -33.40 -13.50 5.69
N CYS A 27 -32.59 -12.45 5.82
CA CYS A 27 -32.98 -11.21 6.49
C CYS A 27 -33.93 -10.43 5.59
N LYS A 28 -35.06 -9.99 6.10
CA LYS A 28 -36.04 -9.17 5.37
C LYS A 28 -35.59 -7.73 5.22
N ASP A 29 -34.75 -7.25 6.13
CA ASP A 29 -34.35 -5.83 6.16
C ASP A 29 -33.16 -5.54 5.23
N CYS A 30 -32.14 -6.42 5.17
CA CYS A 30 -30.96 -6.23 4.31
C CYS A 30 -30.82 -7.27 3.19
N ASN A 31 -31.79 -8.17 3.04
CA ASN A 31 -31.84 -9.26 2.06
C ASN A 31 -30.67 -10.27 2.14
N ARG A 32 -29.79 -10.21 3.15
CA ARG A 32 -28.69 -11.17 3.31
C ARG A 32 -29.24 -12.57 3.56
N GLN A 33 -28.69 -13.54 2.85
CA GLN A 33 -28.91 -14.96 3.11
C GLN A 33 -27.75 -15.53 3.93
N PHE A 34 -28.06 -16.37 4.93
CA PHE A 34 -27.05 -16.97 5.81
C PHE A 34 -27.52 -18.27 6.44
N VAL A 35 -26.56 -19.06 6.91
CA VAL A 35 -26.79 -20.28 7.68
C VAL A 35 -26.33 -20.01 9.11
N THR A 36 -27.15 -20.39 10.09
CA THR A 36 -26.75 -20.35 11.51
C THR A 36 -25.66 -21.37 11.79
N ASN A 37 -24.76 -21.04 12.72
CA ASN A 37 -23.60 -21.88 13.08
C ASN A 37 -22.68 -22.20 11.89
N ASN A 38 -22.45 -21.21 11.05
CA ASN A 38 -21.50 -21.35 9.95
C ASN A 38 -20.07 -21.33 10.50
N GLN A 39 -19.40 -22.48 10.50
CA GLN A 39 -17.99 -22.62 10.92
C GLN A 39 -16.99 -21.95 9.95
N HIS A 40 -17.47 -21.47 8.79
CA HIS A 40 -16.65 -20.78 7.80
C HIS A 40 -16.68 -19.24 7.96
N THR A 41 -17.27 -18.73 9.04
CA THR A 41 -17.19 -17.27 9.34
C THR A 41 -15.77 -16.92 9.74
N ILE A 42 -15.16 -15.98 9.02
CA ILE A 42 -13.83 -15.49 9.34
C ILE A 42 -14.02 -14.38 10.38
N THR A 43 -13.48 -14.61 11.59
CA THR A 43 -13.55 -13.69 12.72
C THR A 43 -12.72 -12.44 12.43
N GLU A 44 -12.98 -11.36 13.17
CA GLU A 44 -12.21 -10.11 13.05
C GLU A 44 -10.74 -10.32 13.43
N GLU A 45 -10.45 -11.06 14.47
CA GLU A 45 -9.10 -11.45 14.87
C GLU A 45 -8.35 -12.11 13.70
N ARG A 46 -9.00 -13.07 13.03
CA ARG A 46 -8.42 -13.77 11.87
C ARG A 46 -8.23 -12.85 10.65
N ARG A 47 -9.05 -11.81 10.49
CA ARG A 47 -8.86 -10.76 9.48
C ARG A 47 -7.63 -9.94 9.78
N GLN A 48 -7.39 -9.57 11.04
CA GLN A 48 -6.21 -8.85 11.50
C GLN A 48 -4.93 -9.65 11.23
N ASP A 49 -4.93 -10.96 11.53
CA ASP A 49 -3.81 -11.85 11.19
C ASP A 49 -3.53 -11.86 9.69
N ILE A 50 -4.58 -11.94 8.86
CA ILE A 50 -4.44 -11.90 7.40
C ILE A 50 -3.86 -10.54 6.95
N SER A 51 -4.31 -9.43 7.51
CA SER A 51 -3.78 -8.11 7.21
C SER A 51 -2.30 -7.99 7.57
N ALA A 52 -1.87 -8.54 8.70
CA ALA A 52 -0.46 -8.61 9.06
C ALA A 52 0.35 -9.46 8.05
N LEU A 53 -0.18 -10.60 7.61
CA LEU A 53 0.47 -11.44 6.61
C LEU A 53 0.60 -10.78 5.23
N LEU A 54 -0.28 -9.82 4.89
CA LEU A 54 -0.17 -9.03 3.64
C LEU A 54 1.08 -8.14 3.61
N LEU A 55 1.65 -7.82 4.77
CA LEU A 55 2.86 -7.00 4.92
C LEU A 55 4.15 -7.83 4.86
N GLU A 56 4.02 -9.15 4.76
CA GLU A 56 5.16 -10.06 4.75
C GLU A 56 5.37 -10.73 3.38
N ARG A 57 6.54 -11.32 3.20
CA ARG A 57 6.94 -11.99 1.95
C ARG A 57 6.18 -13.30 1.71
N ILE A 58 4.86 -13.29 1.89
CA ILE A 58 3.99 -14.43 1.67
C ILE A 58 3.10 -14.18 0.46
N SER A 59 2.99 -15.16 -0.43
CA SER A 59 2.07 -15.05 -1.57
C SER A 59 0.61 -15.14 -1.10
N LEU A 60 -0.35 -14.55 -1.82
CA LEU A 60 -1.78 -14.67 -1.51
C LEU A 60 -2.23 -16.13 -1.39
N ARG A 61 -1.71 -17.01 -2.25
CA ARG A 61 -1.98 -18.47 -2.15
C ARG A 61 -1.34 -19.09 -0.90
N GLY A 62 -0.21 -18.54 -0.44
CA GLY A 62 0.41 -18.92 0.84
C GLY A 62 -0.49 -18.55 2.01
N ILE A 63 -1.00 -17.32 2.02
CA ILE A 63 -1.97 -16.84 3.03
C ILE A 63 -3.23 -17.72 3.02
N CYS A 64 -3.78 -18.06 1.85
CA CYS A 64 -4.92 -18.97 1.75
C CYS A 64 -4.67 -20.31 2.44
N ARG A 65 -3.50 -20.93 2.20
CA ARG A 65 -3.14 -22.22 2.82
C ARG A 65 -2.92 -22.10 4.33
N SER A 66 -2.24 -21.06 4.77
CA SER A 66 -1.91 -20.85 6.20
C SER A 66 -3.17 -20.54 7.02
N MET A 67 -4.04 -19.71 6.45
CA MET A 67 -5.23 -19.21 7.15
C MET A 67 -6.50 -20.03 6.84
N GLY A 68 -6.43 -21.03 5.97
CA GLY A 68 -7.57 -21.87 5.59
C GLY A 68 -8.73 -21.07 4.97
N VAL A 69 -8.42 -20.04 4.14
CA VAL A 69 -9.41 -19.21 3.46
C VAL A 69 -9.39 -19.45 1.94
N SER A 70 -10.52 -19.24 1.27
CA SER A 70 -10.56 -19.35 -0.20
C SER A 70 -9.88 -18.16 -0.85
N LEU A 71 -9.29 -18.35 -2.04
CA LEU A 71 -8.68 -17.26 -2.81
C LEU A 71 -9.71 -16.19 -3.20
N THR A 72 -10.93 -16.61 -3.53
CA THR A 72 -12.02 -15.67 -3.88
C THR A 72 -12.35 -14.75 -2.72
N TRP A 73 -12.48 -15.31 -1.52
CA TRP A 73 -12.71 -14.50 -0.32
C TRP A 73 -11.52 -13.59 -0.04
N LEU A 74 -10.29 -14.11 -0.09
CA LEU A 74 -9.09 -13.31 0.17
C LEU A 74 -8.96 -12.16 -0.83
N MET A 75 -9.25 -12.37 -2.11
CA MET A 75 -9.20 -11.31 -3.12
C MET A 75 -10.20 -10.20 -2.84
N ALA A 76 -11.43 -10.53 -2.44
CA ALA A 76 -12.42 -9.53 -2.02
C ALA A 76 -11.94 -8.74 -0.79
N TYR A 77 -11.44 -9.44 0.22
CA TYR A 77 -10.94 -8.83 1.44
C TYR A 77 -9.74 -7.90 1.20
N VAL A 78 -8.75 -8.34 0.44
CA VAL A 78 -7.58 -7.47 0.16
C VAL A 78 -7.95 -6.23 -0.65
N THR A 79 -8.94 -6.31 -1.53
CA THR A 79 -9.42 -5.13 -2.28
C THR A 79 -10.07 -4.12 -1.33
N GLU A 80 -10.87 -4.59 -0.37
CA GLU A 80 -11.47 -3.78 0.69
C GLU A 80 -10.39 -3.09 1.54
N VAL A 81 -9.45 -3.87 2.08
CA VAL A 81 -8.36 -3.36 2.93
C VAL A 81 -7.43 -2.39 2.19
N TRP A 82 -7.12 -2.65 0.92
CA TRP A 82 -6.28 -1.75 0.14
C TRP A 82 -6.97 -0.42 -0.19
N ALA A 83 -8.29 -0.41 -0.31
CA ALA A 83 -9.06 0.80 -0.55
C ALA A 83 -9.02 1.78 0.64
N GLU A 84 -8.68 1.30 1.84
CA GLU A 84 -8.53 2.13 3.04
C GLU A 84 -7.20 2.91 3.05
N THR A 85 -6.27 2.62 2.13
CA THR A 85 -4.96 3.28 2.08
C THR A 85 -5.12 4.76 1.73
N PRO A 86 -4.73 5.71 2.60
CA PRO A 86 -4.86 7.13 2.34
C PRO A 86 -3.94 7.58 1.21
N ASP A 87 -4.32 8.66 0.52
CA ASP A 87 -3.55 9.17 -0.62
C ASP A 87 -2.15 9.62 -0.22
N ASN A 88 -1.99 10.24 0.93
CA ASN A 88 -0.72 10.69 1.50
C ASN A 88 0.06 9.55 2.22
N LEU A 89 -0.37 8.29 2.12
CA LEU A 89 0.24 7.13 2.79
C LEU A 89 0.36 7.28 4.32
N GLY A 90 -0.48 8.10 4.95
CA GLY A 90 -0.40 8.40 6.37
C GLY A 90 0.92 9.04 6.79
N ALA A 91 1.62 9.71 5.86
CA ALA A 91 2.85 10.44 6.18
C ALA A 91 2.56 11.68 7.02
N ASN A 92 3.39 11.92 8.04
CA ASN A 92 3.25 13.09 8.90
C ASN A 92 3.85 14.34 8.23
N THR A 93 3.20 14.81 7.17
CA THR A 93 3.59 16.05 6.48
C THR A 93 3.23 17.30 7.27
N GLU A 94 2.29 17.20 8.21
CA GLU A 94 1.90 18.33 9.07
C GLU A 94 3.08 18.87 9.87
N TRP A 95 3.96 18.00 10.35
CA TRP A 95 5.19 18.43 11.03
C TRP A 95 6.09 19.26 10.10
N LEU A 96 6.24 18.86 8.83
CA LEU A 96 6.99 19.65 7.85
C LEU A 96 6.34 21.00 7.60
N ASP A 97 5.02 21.05 7.49
CA ASP A 97 4.28 22.27 7.24
C ASP A 97 4.34 23.28 8.40
N GLN A 98 4.60 22.82 9.61
CA GLN A 98 4.76 23.66 10.80
C GLN A 98 6.18 24.24 10.94
N LEU A 99 7.16 23.73 10.20
CA LEU A 99 8.53 24.23 10.27
C LEU A 99 8.66 25.60 9.62
N PRO A 100 9.49 26.52 10.16
CA PRO A 100 9.89 27.74 9.45
C PRO A 100 10.58 27.41 8.13
N ASP A 101 10.48 28.29 7.13
CA ASP A 101 11.05 28.05 5.79
C ASP A 101 12.56 27.81 5.84
N GLU A 102 13.29 28.52 6.69
CA GLU A 102 14.72 28.33 6.92
C GLU A 102 15.05 26.89 7.38
N LYS A 103 14.17 26.28 8.20
CA LYS A 103 14.30 24.90 8.63
C LYS A 103 13.93 23.92 7.51
N LEU A 104 12.85 24.18 6.75
CA LEU A 104 12.48 23.37 5.60
C LEU A 104 13.61 23.28 4.57
N GLN A 105 14.31 24.38 4.32
CA GLN A 105 15.46 24.43 3.41
C GLN A 105 16.64 23.55 3.87
N THR A 106 16.68 23.14 5.13
CA THR A 106 17.68 22.18 5.64
C THR A 106 17.21 20.73 5.56
N ILE A 107 15.92 20.49 5.33
CA ILE A 107 15.37 19.13 5.20
C ILE A 107 15.75 18.56 3.84
N GLU A 108 16.42 17.41 3.86
CA GLU A 108 16.73 16.65 2.67
C GLU A 108 15.72 15.53 2.47
N ILE A 109 15.12 15.50 1.28
CA ILE A 109 14.21 14.47 0.81
C ILE A 109 14.94 13.69 -0.28
N GLN A 110 14.82 12.38 -0.26
CA GLN A 110 15.45 11.51 -1.26
C GLN A 110 14.42 11.00 -2.26
N ILE A 111 14.74 11.08 -3.55
CA ILE A 111 13.91 10.54 -4.63
C ILE A 111 14.73 9.53 -5.41
N ASP A 112 14.16 8.35 -5.61
CA ASP A 112 14.75 7.30 -6.43
C ASP A 112 13.65 6.40 -6.98
N GLU A 113 13.97 5.56 -7.94
CA GLU A 113 13.03 4.61 -8.52
C GLU A 113 13.58 3.19 -8.57
N MET A 114 12.72 2.24 -8.30
CA MET A 114 12.98 0.82 -8.52
C MET A 114 12.03 0.23 -9.53
N TRP A 115 12.48 -0.74 -10.32
CA TRP A 115 11.62 -1.40 -11.28
C TRP A 115 11.02 -2.71 -10.76
N SER A 116 9.84 -2.99 -11.24
CA SER A 116 9.12 -4.25 -11.12
C SER A 116 8.48 -4.60 -12.46
N TYR A 117 7.60 -5.59 -12.51
CA TYR A 117 6.82 -5.93 -13.70
C TYR A 117 5.43 -6.44 -13.31
N VAL A 118 4.51 -6.30 -14.25
CA VAL A 118 3.14 -6.80 -14.12
C VAL A 118 2.86 -7.76 -15.25
N ASP A 119 2.29 -8.92 -14.94
CA ASP A 119 1.95 -10.03 -15.83
C ASP A 119 3.18 -10.74 -16.41
N PHE A 120 4.01 -10.07 -17.17
CA PHE A 120 5.21 -10.64 -17.79
C PHE A 120 6.41 -9.70 -17.71
N LYS A 121 7.63 -10.26 -17.69
CA LYS A 121 8.88 -9.50 -17.42
C LYS A 121 9.15 -8.31 -18.35
N LYS A 122 8.65 -8.35 -19.59
CA LYS A 122 8.81 -7.23 -20.53
C LYS A 122 7.90 -6.03 -20.17
N ASN A 123 6.81 -6.26 -19.45
CA ASN A 123 5.92 -5.19 -18.97
C ASN A 123 6.46 -4.58 -17.68
N LYS A 124 7.59 -3.89 -17.81
CA LYS A 124 8.25 -3.19 -16.69
C LYS A 124 7.38 -2.03 -16.21
N LYS A 125 7.35 -1.85 -14.89
CA LYS A 125 6.80 -0.70 -14.19
C LYS A 125 7.84 -0.15 -13.24
N TRP A 126 7.99 1.16 -13.23
CA TRP A 126 8.88 1.86 -12.32
C TRP A 126 8.08 2.35 -11.14
N ILE A 127 8.63 2.14 -9.96
CA ILE A 127 8.05 2.53 -8.67
C ILE A 127 8.93 3.67 -8.18
N TRP A 128 8.42 4.88 -8.36
CA TRP A 128 9.02 6.11 -7.86
C TRP A 128 8.64 6.30 -6.41
N VAL A 129 9.58 6.68 -5.58
CA VAL A 129 9.37 6.92 -4.16
C VAL A 129 10.02 8.23 -3.77
N VAL A 130 9.30 9.05 -3.02
CA VAL A 130 9.80 10.21 -2.31
C VAL A 130 9.92 9.85 -0.84
N TYR A 131 11.12 9.82 -0.32
CA TYR A 131 11.42 9.39 1.05
C TYR A 131 12.03 10.53 1.85
N CYS A 132 11.50 10.77 3.05
CA CYS A 132 12.04 11.73 3.99
C CYS A 132 12.82 11.01 5.10
N PRO A 133 14.17 11.07 5.10
CA PRO A 133 14.97 10.42 6.13
C PRO A 133 14.71 10.95 7.54
N ALA A 134 14.41 12.24 7.69
CA ALA A 134 14.12 12.86 8.98
C ALA A 134 12.86 12.27 9.63
N LEU A 135 11.83 11.98 8.84
CA LEU A 135 10.59 11.32 9.28
C LEU A 135 10.68 9.79 9.23
N LYS A 136 11.66 9.23 8.52
CA LYS A 136 11.73 7.79 8.14
C LYS A 136 10.48 7.33 7.39
N GLN A 137 9.84 8.21 6.64
CA GLN A 137 8.56 7.97 5.97
C GLN A 137 8.63 8.21 4.46
N THR A 138 7.79 7.48 3.73
CA THR A 138 7.50 7.74 2.32
C THR A 138 6.45 8.84 2.24
N LEU A 139 6.77 9.96 1.58
CA LEU A 139 5.85 11.09 1.39
C LEU A 139 4.96 10.90 0.17
N ALA A 140 5.48 10.27 -0.88
CA ALA A 140 4.76 10.02 -2.12
C ALA A 140 5.24 8.75 -2.81
N VAL A 141 4.37 8.11 -3.61
CA VAL A 141 4.68 6.98 -4.47
C VAL A 141 3.92 7.08 -5.79
N HIS A 142 4.62 6.85 -6.89
CA HIS A 142 4.03 6.72 -8.22
C HIS A 142 4.50 5.41 -8.87
N VAL A 143 3.62 4.73 -9.61
CA VAL A 143 3.95 3.50 -10.34
C VAL A 143 3.56 3.66 -11.80
N GLY A 144 4.55 3.81 -12.65
CA GLY A 144 4.35 4.11 -14.07
C GLY A 144 5.52 3.75 -14.95
N GLY A 145 5.86 4.65 -15.86
CA GLY A 145 7.03 4.60 -16.72
C GLY A 145 8.29 5.15 -16.04
N ARG A 146 9.32 5.45 -16.84
CA ARG A 146 10.55 6.14 -16.42
C ARG A 146 10.75 7.38 -17.27
N ALA A 147 9.76 8.24 -17.33
CA ALA A 147 9.80 9.46 -18.11
C ALA A 147 9.71 10.70 -17.21
N LYS A 148 10.03 11.86 -17.77
CA LYS A 148 9.87 13.16 -17.09
C LYS A 148 8.45 13.37 -16.57
N ALA A 149 7.43 12.87 -17.29
CA ALA A 149 6.03 12.96 -16.87
C ALA A 149 5.76 12.19 -15.56
N ASP A 150 6.36 11.00 -15.41
CA ASP A 150 6.21 10.20 -14.17
C ASP A 150 6.87 10.91 -12.98
N LEU A 151 8.04 11.54 -13.19
CA LEU A 151 8.68 12.34 -12.15
C LEU A 151 7.84 13.56 -11.77
N LYS A 152 7.23 14.23 -12.77
CA LYS A 152 6.34 15.36 -12.48
C LYS A 152 5.15 14.93 -11.65
N GLU A 153 4.52 13.80 -11.99
CA GLU A 153 3.36 13.28 -11.28
C GLU A 153 3.66 12.96 -9.81
N ILE A 154 4.84 12.41 -9.50
CA ILE A 154 5.20 12.17 -8.10
C ILE A 154 5.54 13.46 -7.35
N LEU A 155 6.18 14.43 -7.98
CA LEU A 155 6.46 15.73 -7.35
C LEU A 155 5.17 16.51 -7.06
N ASP A 156 4.18 16.39 -7.92
CA ASP A 156 2.86 17.04 -7.75
C ASP A 156 2.04 16.44 -6.59
N GLN A 157 2.39 15.23 -6.09
CA GLN A 157 1.78 14.65 -4.89
C GLN A 157 2.30 15.29 -3.59
N LEU A 158 3.43 15.99 -3.63
CA LEU A 158 3.99 16.64 -2.44
C LEU A 158 3.20 17.90 -2.10
N PRO A 159 3.03 18.22 -0.80
CA PRO A 159 2.53 19.51 -0.40
C PRO A 159 3.37 20.64 -1.05
N PRO A 160 2.75 21.67 -1.61
CA PRO A 160 3.48 22.72 -2.34
C PRO A 160 4.63 23.32 -1.53
N ARG A 161 4.40 23.59 -0.24
CA ARG A 161 5.41 24.17 0.63
C ARG A 161 6.63 23.26 0.82
N VAL A 162 6.42 21.93 0.93
CA VAL A 162 7.50 20.93 1.01
C VAL A 162 8.26 20.87 -0.32
N ARG A 163 7.52 20.80 -1.44
CA ARG A 163 8.10 20.76 -2.78
C ARG A 163 8.95 21.98 -3.09
N ASP A 164 8.50 23.17 -2.69
CA ASP A 164 9.11 24.43 -3.11
C ASP A 164 10.25 24.88 -2.15
N ASN A 165 10.41 24.27 -0.97
CA ASN A 165 11.42 24.67 0.01
C ASN A 165 12.44 23.58 0.36
N CYS A 166 12.11 22.30 0.32
CA CYS A 166 13.05 21.24 0.72
C CYS A 166 14.16 20.99 -0.30
N LYS A 167 15.25 20.36 0.13
CA LYS A 167 16.33 19.88 -0.75
C LYS A 167 15.98 18.46 -1.22
N PHE A 168 16.33 18.16 -2.47
CA PHE A 168 16.10 16.85 -3.09
C PHE A 168 17.42 16.17 -3.46
N ALA A 169 17.74 15.09 -2.80
CA ALA A 169 18.84 14.21 -3.15
C ALA A 169 18.37 13.12 -4.11
N THR A 170 19.06 12.95 -5.22
CA THR A 170 18.72 12.00 -6.29
C THR A 170 19.99 11.39 -6.89
N ASP A 171 19.85 10.37 -7.74
CA ASP A 171 20.92 9.96 -8.64
C ASP A 171 21.07 10.97 -9.80
N HIS A 172 21.90 10.62 -10.79
CA HIS A 172 22.18 11.46 -11.97
C HIS A 172 21.21 11.24 -13.14
N PHE A 173 19.99 10.74 -12.90
CA PHE A 173 19.01 10.60 -13.98
C PHE A 173 18.59 11.97 -14.53
N GLU A 174 18.65 12.13 -15.85
CA GLU A 174 18.51 13.42 -16.55
C GLU A 174 17.21 14.17 -16.20
N SER A 175 16.10 13.44 -16.00
CA SER A 175 14.81 14.07 -15.69
C SER A 175 14.83 14.90 -14.41
N TYR A 176 15.66 14.54 -13.43
CA TYR A 176 15.79 15.31 -12.19
C TYR A 176 16.33 16.70 -12.43
N TYR A 177 17.36 16.83 -13.29
CA TYR A 177 17.96 18.13 -13.64
C TYR A 177 17.00 19.06 -14.40
N GLN A 178 15.94 18.49 -15.01
CA GLN A 178 14.97 19.26 -15.78
C GLN A 178 13.79 19.75 -14.95
N LEU A 179 13.50 19.12 -13.80
CA LEU A 179 12.31 19.41 -12.99
C LEU A 179 12.62 19.95 -11.60
N ILE A 180 13.78 19.63 -11.03
CA ILE A 180 14.16 20.10 -9.70
C ILE A 180 15.04 21.35 -9.87
N PRO A 181 14.72 22.48 -9.23
CA PRO A 181 15.55 23.68 -9.25
C PRO A 181 16.97 23.40 -8.75
N LYS A 182 17.98 24.06 -9.36
CA LYS A 182 19.41 23.80 -9.04
C LYS A 182 19.75 24.05 -7.58
N ASP A 183 19.15 25.04 -6.98
CA ASP A 183 19.35 25.42 -5.58
C ASP A 183 18.72 24.44 -4.58
N GLN A 184 17.75 23.62 -5.05
CA GLN A 184 17.12 22.55 -4.28
C GLN A 184 17.71 21.17 -4.61
N HIS A 185 18.41 21.01 -5.73
CA HIS A 185 18.87 19.71 -6.24
C HIS A 185 20.27 19.33 -5.75
N ARG A 186 20.37 18.15 -5.15
CA ARG A 186 21.63 17.57 -4.68
C ARG A 186 21.85 16.21 -5.34
N PRO A 187 22.40 16.17 -6.57
CA PRO A 187 22.64 14.93 -7.29
C PRO A 187 23.87 14.19 -6.76
N GLY A 188 23.77 12.87 -6.59
CA GLY A 188 24.88 12.01 -6.19
C GLY A 188 24.41 10.78 -5.44
N LYS A 189 25.00 9.60 -5.76
CA LYS A 189 24.66 8.34 -5.10
C LYS A 189 24.98 8.33 -3.60
N GLU A 190 25.98 9.08 -3.20
CA GLU A 190 26.35 9.28 -1.80
C GLU A 190 25.25 9.93 -0.97
N PHE A 191 24.29 10.59 -1.61
CA PHE A 191 23.18 11.26 -0.94
C PHE A 191 21.87 10.45 -0.95
N THR A 192 21.84 9.29 -1.63
CA THR A 192 20.63 8.46 -1.78
C THR A 192 20.69 7.15 -0.98
N TYR A 193 21.65 6.99 -0.08
CA TYR A 193 21.85 5.72 0.63
C TYR A 193 20.68 5.31 1.54
N TYR A 194 19.92 6.26 2.10
CA TYR A 194 18.77 5.94 2.94
C TYR A 194 17.64 5.31 2.12
N ILE A 195 17.33 5.88 0.95
CA ILE A 195 16.28 5.36 0.08
C ILE A 195 16.71 4.02 -0.56
N GLU A 196 18.00 3.82 -0.86
CA GLU A 196 18.51 2.53 -1.32
C GLU A 196 18.33 1.43 -0.25
N GLY A 197 18.69 1.72 1.01
CA GLY A 197 18.42 0.84 2.15
C GLY A 197 16.93 0.60 2.37
N TYR A 198 16.12 1.64 2.19
CA TYR A 198 14.67 1.53 2.24
C TYR A 198 14.13 0.58 1.16
N PHE A 199 14.59 0.69 -0.08
CA PHE A 199 14.20 -0.21 -1.17
C PHE A 199 14.60 -1.66 -0.93
N ALA A 200 15.76 -1.91 -0.31
CA ALA A 200 16.15 -3.26 0.07
C ALA A 200 15.12 -3.88 1.04
N GLY A 201 14.68 -3.13 2.04
CA GLY A 201 13.63 -3.55 2.97
C GLY A 201 12.27 -3.76 2.30
N VAL A 202 11.86 -2.88 1.38
CA VAL A 202 10.62 -3.01 0.61
C VAL A 202 10.65 -4.28 -0.24
N ARG A 203 11.75 -4.51 -0.99
CA ARG A 203 11.91 -5.74 -1.81
C ARG A 203 11.95 -7.02 -0.99
N ALA A 204 12.50 -6.96 0.21
CA ALA A 204 12.58 -8.13 1.09
C ALA A 204 11.21 -8.59 1.60
N ARG A 205 10.28 -7.66 1.83
CA ARG A 205 8.99 -7.93 2.46
C ARG A 205 7.80 -7.96 1.49
N VAL A 206 7.80 -7.14 0.44
CA VAL A 206 6.71 -7.13 -0.54
C VAL A 206 6.88 -8.29 -1.52
N SER A 207 6.10 -9.35 -1.35
CA SER A 207 6.21 -10.59 -2.14
C SER A 207 6.14 -10.38 -3.66
N ARG A 208 5.42 -9.35 -4.11
CA ARG A 208 5.25 -8.99 -5.54
C ARG A 208 6.48 -8.36 -6.17
N LEU A 209 7.42 -7.85 -5.35
CA LEU A 209 8.66 -7.20 -5.80
C LEU A 209 9.85 -8.14 -5.81
N VAL A 210 9.66 -9.39 -5.42
CA VAL A 210 10.72 -10.41 -5.43
C VAL A 210 11.01 -10.85 -6.87
N ARG A 211 12.21 -10.58 -7.35
CA ARG A 211 12.62 -10.75 -8.77
C ARG A 211 12.53 -12.18 -9.32
N LYS A 212 12.60 -13.21 -8.47
CA LYS A 212 12.62 -14.64 -8.86
C LYS A 212 11.50 -15.44 -8.20
N ALA A 213 10.34 -14.80 -7.89
CA ALA A 213 9.20 -15.47 -7.28
C ALA A 213 8.02 -15.59 -8.26
N LEU A 214 7.16 -16.57 -8.00
CA LEU A 214 5.90 -16.74 -8.74
C LEU A 214 4.77 -15.83 -8.23
N SER A 215 5.05 -15.00 -7.23
CA SER A 215 4.08 -14.08 -6.60
C SER A 215 3.98 -12.71 -7.26
N PHE A 216 4.43 -12.58 -8.50
CA PHE A 216 4.31 -11.33 -9.26
C PHE A 216 2.84 -10.95 -9.53
N SER A 217 2.59 -9.66 -9.69
CA SER A 217 1.24 -9.14 -9.98
C SER A 217 0.83 -9.43 -11.42
N LYS A 218 -0.43 -9.81 -11.62
CA LYS A 218 -1.04 -9.97 -12.95
C LYS A 218 -1.86 -8.76 -13.37
N ASP A 219 -2.20 -7.91 -12.43
CA ASP A 219 -3.02 -6.71 -12.63
C ASP A 219 -2.30 -5.50 -12.04
N LEU A 220 -2.31 -4.36 -12.77
CA LEU A 220 -1.59 -3.14 -12.38
C LEU A 220 -2.25 -2.46 -11.18
N THR A 221 -3.56 -2.40 -11.12
CA THR A 221 -4.29 -1.78 -10.02
C THR A 221 -3.98 -2.49 -8.70
N ASN A 222 -4.03 -3.82 -8.70
CA ASN A 222 -3.66 -4.63 -7.54
C ASN A 222 -2.16 -4.54 -7.20
N HIS A 223 -1.30 -4.28 -8.21
CA HIS A 223 0.12 -4.06 -7.98
C HIS A 223 0.36 -2.76 -7.22
N ILE A 224 -0.22 -1.68 -7.69
CA ILE A 224 -0.16 -0.36 -7.07
C ILE A 224 -0.75 -0.40 -5.65
N ALA A 225 -1.94 -0.95 -5.50
CA ALA A 225 -2.64 -1.01 -4.21
C ALA A 225 -1.83 -1.75 -3.14
N ALA A 226 -1.26 -2.91 -3.47
CA ALA A 226 -0.44 -3.67 -2.53
C ALA A 226 0.86 -2.95 -2.13
N ILE A 227 1.49 -2.19 -3.06
CA ILE A 227 2.67 -1.38 -2.75
C ILE A 227 2.28 -0.23 -1.83
N ARG A 228 1.24 0.53 -2.17
CA ARG A 228 0.73 1.65 -1.36
C ARG A 228 0.37 1.20 0.05
N TYR A 229 -0.35 0.10 0.18
CA TYR A 229 -0.72 -0.50 1.47
C TYR A 229 0.51 -0.82 2.33
N PHE A 230 1.53 -1.46 1.75
CA PHE A 230 2.76 -1.76 2.47
C PHE A 230 3.49 -0.49 2.92
N LEU A 231 3.59 0.53 2.06
CA LEU A 231 4.26 1.79 2.37
C LEU A 231 3.52 2.57 3.46
N TRP A 232 2.18 2.56 3.43
CA TRP A 232 1.34 3.14 4.48
C TRP A 232 1.62 2.52 5.85
N TYR A 233 1.54 1.19 5.95
CA TYR A 233 1.84 0.51 7.23
C TYR A 233 3.27 0.72 7.69
N ARG A 234 4.21 0.84 6.76
CA ARG A 234 5.59 1.18 7.12
C ARG A 234 5.72 2.60 7.66
N ASN A 235 4.96 3.55 7.12
CA ASN A 235 4.89 4.90 7.66
C ASN A 235 4.31 4.91 9.08
N LEU A 236 3.22 4.16 9.33
CA LEU A 236 2.63 4.02 10.67
C LEU A 236 3.61 3.43 11.69
N ALA A 237 4.41 2.45 11.28
CA ALA A 237 5.41 1.82 12.16
C ALA A 237 6.58 2.77 12.53
N HIS A 238 6.77 3.83 11.77
CA HIS A 238 7.82 4.83 11.96
C HIS A 238 7.24 6.22 12.26
N HIS A 239 6.08 6.29 12.88
CA HIS A 239 5.59 7.57 13.40
C HIS A 239 6.67 8.16 14.32
N PRO A 240 7.18 9.36 14.06
CA PRO A 240 8.11 9.98 14.98
C PRO A 240 7.37 10.16 16.30
N TYR A 241 7.97 9.66 17.37
CA TYR A 241 7.54 10.04 18.71
C TYR A 241 7.85 11.54 18.84
N ILE A 242 6.81 12.36 18.75
CA ILE A 242 6.86 13.78 19.08
C ILE A 242 6.58 13.90 20.57
#